data_e730934a3a5b64d3fd4d4186041ad01f
#
_entry.id   e730934a3a5b64d3fd4d4186041ad01f
#
_cell.length_a   1.000
_cell.length_b   1.000
_cell.length_c   1.000
_cell.angle_alpha   90.00
_cell.angle_beta   90.00
_cell.angle_gamma   90.00
#
_symmetry.space_group_name_H-M   'P 1'
#
loop_
_entity.id
_entity.type
_entity.pdbx_description
1 polymer ?
#
loop_
_entity_poly.entity_id
_entity_poly.type
_entity_poly.pdbx_seq_one_letter_code
_entity_poly.pdbx_strand_id
1 'polypeptide(L)'
;MTLHQTRRIAGSDLTPGWLDDLMAAQRPVVIGGLVDGWPLVAAGRLSAQAAMDRLLANYGGAPVTGYVGAQEAGGRFFYNDELTGFNFDRGQAPLPDYLDRIRADASGEGPA
;
A
#
# COMPACT_ATOMS: atom_id res chain seq x y z
N MET A 1 3.81 -0.44 -32.01
CA MET A 1 4.19 -1.24 -30.84
C MET A 1 2.94 -1.90 -30.27
N THR A 2 2.98 -3.19 -30.06
CA THR A 2 1.85 -3.92 -29.47
C THR A 2 1.99 -3.94 -27.97
N LEU A 3 0.97 -3.47 -27.26
CA LEU A 3 0.92 -3.55 -25.81
C LEU A 3 0.31 -4.88 -25.40
N HIS A 4 0.99 -5.58 -24.51
CA HIS A 4 0.49 -6.82 -23.94
C HIS A 4 -0.16 -6.54 -22.59
N GLN A 5 -1.36 -7.08 -22.38
CA GLN A 5 -2.00 -6.99 -21.08
C GLN A 5 -1.39 -8.01 -20.13
N THR A 6 -1.22 -7.62 -18.86
CA THR A 6 -0.80 -8.54 -17.82
C THR A 6 -1.85 -9.63 -17.64
N ARG A 7 -1.39 -10.87 -17.64
CA ARG A 7 -2.27 -12.03 -17.44
C ARG A 7 -2.94 -11.96 -16.05
N ARG A 8 -4.22 -12.33 -16.01
CA ARG A 8 -5.00 -12.44 -14.77
C ARG A 8 -5.42 -13.87 -14.57
N ILE A 9 -5.25 -14.37 -13.34
CA ILE A 9 -5.72 -15.69 -12.92
C ILE A 9 -6.48 -15.57 -11.60
N ALA A 10 -7.39 -16.50 -11.34
CA ALA A 10 -8.10 -16.53 -10.08
C ALA A 10 -7.29 -17.28 -9.03
N GLY A 11 -7.25 -16.75 -7.79
CA GLY A 11 -6.58 -17.43 -6.68
C GLY A 11 -7.13 -18.82 -6.42
N SER A 12 -8.43 -19.05 -6.68
CA SER A 12 -9.07 -20.36 -6.56
C SER A 12 -8.58 -21.40 -7.58
N ASP A 13 -7.95 -20.95 -8.67
CA ASP A 13 -7.43 -21.83 -9.71
C ASP A 13 -5.95 -22.22 -9.49
N LEU A 14 -5.33 -21.73 -8.43
CA LEU A 14 -3.95 -22.03 -8.12
C LEU A 14 -3.79 -23.50 -7.70
N THR A 15 -2.74 -24.13 -8.21
CA THR A 15 -2.37 -25.51 -7.86
C THR A 15 -1.11 -25.52 -6.98
N PRO A 16 -0.81 -26.61 -6.26
CA PRO A 16 0.45 -26.71 -5.52
C PRO A 16 1.65 -26.39 -6.42
N GLY A 17 2.61 -25.62 -5.90
CA GLY A 17 3.79 -25.19 -6.67
C GLY A 17 3.58 -23.99 -7.57
N TRP A 18 2.42 -23.32 -7.48
CA TRP A 18 2.10 -22.19 -8.34
C TRP A 18 3.13 -21.03 -8.26
N LEU A 19 3.69 -20.78 -7.09
CA LEU A 19 4.66 -19.70 -6.92
C LEU A 19 5.96 -20.01 -7.66
N ASP A 20 6.47 -21.23 -7.53
CA ASP A 20 7.67 -21.65 -8.23
C ASP A 20 7.48 -21.60 -9.75
N ASP A 21 6.31 -22.02 -10.22
CA ASP A 21 5.98 -21.99 -11.66
C ASP A 21 5.94 -20.53 -12.18
N LEU A 22 5.33 -19.62 -11.43
CA LEU A 22 5.28 -18.20 -11.81
C LEU A 22 6.66 -17.56 -11.81
N MET A 23 7.49 -17.89 -10.81
CA MET A 23 8.86 -17.38 -10.75
C MET A 23 9.70 -17.88 -11.93
N ALA A 24 9.54 -19.16 -12.29
CA ALA A 24 10.25 -19.73 -13.43
C ALA A 24 9.83 -19.11 -14.76
N ALA A 25 8.55 -18.75 -14.89
CA ALA A 25 8.03 -18.13 -16.12
C ALA A 25 8.54 -16.71 -16.34
N GLN A 26 8.97 -16.02 -15.29
CA GLN A 26 9.50 -14.63 -15.35
C GLN A 26 8.57 -13.65 -16.07
N ARG A 27 7.25 -13.81 -15.88
CA ARG A 27 6.23 -12.94 -16.46
C ARG A 27 5.34 -12.40 -15.34
N PRO A 28 4.95 -11.13 -15.39
CA PRO A 28 4.04 -10.60 -14.38
C PRO A 28 2.66 -11.26 -14.50
N VAL A 29 2.00 -11.40 -13.36
CA VAL A 29 0.64 -11.95 -13.29
C VAL A 29 -0.12 -11.25 -12.16
N VAL A 30 -1.42 -11.07 -12.36
CA VAL A 30 -2.33 -10.59 -11.33
C VAL A 30 -3.16 -11.77 -10.85
N ILE A 31 -3.14 -12.03 -9.55
CA ILE A 31 -3.90 -13.12 -8.94
C ILE A 31 -5.09 -12.51 -8.20
N GLY A 32 -6.28 -12.65 -8.78
CA GLY A 32 -7.50 -12.12 -8.18
C GLY A 32 -7.98 -12.98 -7.02
N GLY A 33 -8.41 -12.35 -5.94
CA GLY A 33 -9.03 -13.03 -4.81
C GLY A 33 -8.09 -13.82 -3.91
N LEU A 34 -6.77 -13.76 -4.13
CA LEU A 34 -5.82 -14.57 -3.36
C LEU A 34 -5.90 -14.30 -1.86
N VAL A 35 -6.09 -13.05 -1.48
CA VAL A 35 -6.08 -12.63 -0.08
C VAL A 35 -7.47 -12.26 0.46
N ASP A 36 -8.53 -12.65 -0.25
CA ASP A 36 -9.91 -12.29 0.15
C ASP A 36 -10.27 -12.79 1.55
N GLY A 37 -9.66 -13.89 2.00
CA GLY A 37 -9.91 -14.43 3.34
C GLY A 37 -9.11 -13.76 4.46
N TRP A 38 -8.27 -12.80 4.17
CA TRP A 38 -7.48 -12.14 5.20
C TRP A 38 -8.37 -11.22 6.05
N PRO A 39 -8.21 -11.24 7.39
CA PRO A 39 -8.98 -10.35 8.27
C PRO A 39 -8.83 -8.87 7.93
N LEU A 40 -7.64 -8.45 7.46
CA LEU A 40 -7.41 -7.06 7.06
C LEU A 40 -8.25 -6.69 5.83
N VAL A 41 -8.41 -7.60 4.88
CA VAL A 41 -9.25 -7.38 3.70
C VAL A 41 -10.71 -7.23 4.11
N ALA A 42 -11.20 -8.11 4.98
CA ALA A 42 -12.57 -8.01 5.50
C ALA A 42 -12.80 -6.68 6.23
N ALA A 43 -11.85 -6.25 7.05
CA ALA A 43 -11.92 -4.97 7.74
C ALA A 43 -11.95 -3.79 6.75
N GLY A 44 -11.10 -3.82 5.73
CA GLY A 44 -11.04 -2.76 4.71
C GLY A 44 -12.32 -2.63 3.89
N ARG A 45 -13.03 -3.72 3.70
CA ARG A 45 -14.34 -3.72 3.03
C ARG A 45 -15.43 -3.07 3.88
N LEU A 46 -15.29 -3.11 5.20
CA LEU A 46 -16.23 -2.42 6.09
C LEU A 46 -15.98 -0.90 6.08
N SER A 47 -14.75 -0.48 6.31
CA SER A 47 -14.37 0.93 6.32
C SER A 47 -12.86 1.09 6.40
N ALA A 48 -12.37 2.28 6.07
CA ALA A 48 -10.97 2.64 6.31
C ALA A 48 -10.62 2.60 7.81
N GLN A 49 -11.54 3.06 8.65
CA GLN A 49 -11.33 3.03 10.10
C GLN A 49 -11.18 1.59 10.62
N ALA A 50 -12.00 0.65 10.14
CA ALA A 50 -11.89 -0.75 10.54
C ALA A 50 -10.55 -1.35 10.14
N ALA A 51 -10.03 -1.01 8.96
CA ALA A 51 -8.71 -1.45 8.51
C ALA A 51 -7.60 -0.89 9.42
N MET A 52 -7.67 0.39 9.76
CA MET A 52 -6.72 1.03 10.66
C MET A 52 -6.75 0.39 12.06
N ASP A 53 -7.93 0.13 12.59
CA ASP A 53 -8.09 -0.54 13.88
C ASP A 53 -7.48 -1.93 13.86
N ARG A 54 -7.64 -2.65 12.76
CA ARG A 54 -7.06 -3.99 12.59
C ARG A 54 -5.52 -3.93 12.58
N LEU A 55 -4.94 -2.95 11.90
CA LEU A 55 -3.50 -2.75 11.91
C LEU A 55 -2.99 -2.43 13.32
N LEU A 56 -3.67 -1.52 14.03
CA LEU A 56 -3.29 -1.13 15.38
C LEU A 56 -3.39 -2.27 16.37
N ALA A 57 -4.37 -3.18 16.20
CA ALA A 57 -4.53 -4.33 17.07
C ALA A 57 -3.32 -5.26 17.05
N ASN A 58 -2.55 -5.26 15.98
CA ASN A 58 -1.36 -6.08 15.82
C ASN A 58 -0.05 -5.28 15.90
N TYR A 59 -0.14 -4.00 16.22
CA TYR A 59 1.02 -3.13 16.27
C TYR A 59 1.81 -3.35 17.57
N GLY A 60 3.12 -3.56 17.44
CA GLY A 60 4.00 -3.87 18.57
C GLY A 60 4.59 -2.66 19.30
N GLY A 61 4.29 -1.44 18.87
CA GLY A 61 4.75 -0.21 19.54
C GLY A 61 6.05 0.38 19.02
N ALA A 62 6.77 -0.30 18.16
CA ALA A 62 8.02 0.21 17.62
C ALA A 62 7.79 1.36 16.62
N PRO A 63 8.68 2.37 16.56
CA PRO A 63 8.56 3.41 15.54
C PRO A 63 8.61 2.82 14.13
N VAL A 64 7.78 3.37 13.24
CA VAL A 64 7.77 3.00 11.83
C VAL A 64 8.31 4.16 10.99
N THR A 65 8.89 3.84 9.85
CA THR A 65 9.35 4.84 8.90
C THR A 65 8.18 5.30 8.05
N GLY A 66 7.98 6.60 7.99
CA GLY A 66 6.96 7.22 7.15
C GLY A 66 7.59 8.18 6.15
N TYR A 67 6.94 8.33 5.02
CA TYR A 67 7.31 9.27 3.98
C TYR A 67 6.17 10.25 3.78
N VAL A 68 6.45 11.53 3.91
CA VAL A 68 5.45 12.59 3.83
C VAL A 68 5.81 13.52 2.68
N GLY A 69 4.95 13.58 1.68
CA GLY A 69 5.08 14.50 0.57
C GLY A 69 4.39 15.82 0.84
N ALA A 70 4.91 16.91 0.25
CA ALA A 70 4.24 18.19 0.28
C ALA A 70 2.92 18.12 -0.52
N GLN A 71 1.98 18.99 -0.18
CA GLN A 71 0.69 19.05 -0.87
C GLN A 71 0.86 19.30 -2.37
N GLU A 72 1.85 20.10 -2.75
CA GLU A 72 2.17 20.44 -4.14
C GLU A 72 2.62 19.21 -4.95
N ALA A 73 3.07 18.15 -4.28
CA ALA A 73 3.46 16.91 -4.95
C ALA A 73 2.24 16.16 -5.53
N GLY A 74 1.03 16.46 -5.06
CA GLY A 74 -0.21 15.84 -5.54
C GLY A 74 -0.25 14.33 -5.36
N GLY A 75 0.40 13.82 -4.31
CA GLY A 75 0.51 12.38 -4.05
C GLY A 75 1.58 11.68 -4.87
N ARG A 76 2.37 12.39 -5.63
CA ARG A 76 3.42 11.81 -6.47
C ARG A 76 4.78 11.99 -5.81
N PHE A 77 5.31 10.93 -5.26
CA PHE A 77 6.65 10.91 -4.67
C PHE A 77 7.68 10.71 -5.78
N PHE A 78 8.59 11.68 -5.90
CA PHE A 78 9.58 11.69 -6.96
C PHE A 78 10.76 12.56 -6.53
N TYR A 79 11.65 12.86 -7.47
CA TYR A 79 12.73 13.81 -7.23
C TYR A 79 12.17 15.24 -7.15
N ASN A 80 12.89 16.12 -6.46
CA ASN A 80 12.58 17.55 -6.51
C ASN A 80 12.94 18.13 -7.89
N ASP A 81 12.55 19.38 -8.15
CA ASP A 81 12.72 20.00 -9.47
C ASP A 81 14.19 20.11 -9.87
N GLU A 82 15.09 20.31 -8.90
CA GLU A 82 16.54 20.43 -9.16
C GLU A 82 17.23 19.10 -9.31
N LEU A 83 16.55 17.98 -9.10
CA LEU A 83 17.10 16.62 -9.13
C LEU A 83 18.24 16.41 -8.11
N THR A 84 18.25 17.19 -7.02
CA THR A 84 19.25 17.10 -5.95
C THR A 84 18.77 16.27 -4.76
N GLY A 85 17.50 15.89 -4.73
CA GLY A 85 16.89 15.13 -3.66
C GLY A 85 15.47 14.75 -4.02
N PHE A 86 14.68 14.40 -3.02
CA PHE A 86 13.29 13.98 -3.22
C PHE A 86 12.32 15.10 -2.82
N ASN A 87 11.10 15.00 -3.33
CA ASN A 87 10.02 15.93 -3.00
C ASN A 87 9.21 15.48 -1.76
N PHE A 88 9.78 14.63 -0.93
CA PHE A 88 9.15 14.11 0.26
C PHE A 88 10.17 14.01 1.40
N ASP A 89 9.67 14.00 2.62
CA ASP A 89 10.48 13.84 3.82
C ASP A 89 10.30 12.44 4.40
N ARG A 90 11.40 11.91 4.93
CA ARG A 90 11.41 10.65 5.66
C ARG A 90 11.50 10.92 7.15
N GLY A 91 10.70 10.21 7.93
CA GLY A 91 10.74 10.34 9.38
C GLY A 91 10.36 9.05 10.06
N GLN A 92 10.45 9.05 11.38
CA GLN A 92 10.01 7.93 12.21
C GLN A 92 9.03 8.44 13.27
N ALA A 93 7.98 7.69 13.47
CA ALA A 93 6.97 7.95 14.49
C ALA A 93 6.21 6.67 14.79
N PRO A 94 5.46 6.61 15.91
CA PRO A 94 4.54 5.51 16.14
C PRO A 94 3.51 5.39 15.02
N LEU A 95 3.13 4.17 14.69
CA LEU A 95 2.13 3.93 13.63
C LEU A 95 0.82 4.71 13.82
N PRO A 96 0.27 4.83 15.05
CA PRO A 96 -0.96 5.61 15.25
C PRO A 96 -0.86 7.04 14.73
N ASP A 97 0.30 7.69 14.86
CA ASP A 97 0.48 9.08 14.43
C ASP A 97 0.32 9.19 12.91
N TYR A 98 0.89 8.26 12.15
CA TYR A 98 0.75 8.24 10.69
C TYR A 98 -0.68 7.92 10.26
N LEU A 99 -1.35 6.99 10.94
CA LEU A 99 -2.75 6.65 10.63
C LEU A 99 -3.67 7.84 10.90
N ASP A 100 -3.44 8.58 11.99
CA ASP A 100 -4.20 9.80 12.29
C ASP A 100 -4.02 10.84 11.20
N ARG A 101 -2.80 11.01 10.71
CA ARG A 101 -2.51 11.92 9.61
C ARG A 101 -3.21 11.50 8.31
N ILE A 102 -3.16 10.23 7.98
CA ILE A 102 -3.85 9.70 6.78
C ILE A 102 -5.36 9.96 6.90
N ARG A 103 -5.93 9.76 8.07
CA ARG A 103 -7.35 9.99 8.31
C ARG A 103 -7.70 11.47 8.15
N ALA A 104 -6.89 12.37 8.69
CA ALA A 104 -7.09 13.80 8.58
C ALA A 104 -6.99 14.25 7.11
N ASP A 105 -6.01 13.74 6.37
CA ASP A 105 -5.84 14.05 4.95
C ASP A 105 -7.04 13.58 4.13
N ALA A 106 -7.56 12.39 4.41
CA ALA A 106 -8.71 11.84 3.71
C ALA A 106 -9.99 12.62 3.95
N SER A 107 -10.14 13.23 5.14
CA SER A 107 -11.30 14.06 5.48
C SER A 107 -11.15 15.52 5.04
N GLY A 108 -10.00 15.89 4.47
CA GLY A 108 -9.70 17.28 4.10
C GLY A 108 -9.31 18.16 5.28
N GLU A 109 -9.07 17.60 6.46
CA GLU A 109 -8.68 18.30 7.68
C GLU A 109 -7.17 18.35 7.89
N GLY A 110 -6.41 17.72 6.99
CA GLY A 110 -4.96 17.70 7.08
C GLY A 110 -4.35 19.07 6.81
N PRO A 111 -3.06 19.24 7.16
CA PRO A 111 -2.36 20.49 6.88
C PRO A 111 -2.32 20.78 5.39
N ALA A 112 -2.49 22.02 5.08
CA ALA A 112 -2.42 22.50 3.69
C ALA A 112 -0.99 22.43 3.15
#